data_b38c7bb3fda90447cfb817f9d2de8ec7
#
_entry.id   b38c7bb3fda90447cfb817f9d2de8ec7
#
_cell.length_a   1.000
_cell.length_b   1.000
_cell.length_c   1.000
_cell.angle_alpha   90.00
_cell.angle_beta   90.00
_cell.angle_gamma   90.00
#
_symmetry.space_group_name_H-M   'P 1'
#
loop_
_entity.id
_entity.type
_entity.pdbx_description
1 polymer ?
#
loop_
_entity_poly.entity_id
_entity_poly.type
_entity_poly.pdbx_seq_one_letter_code
_entity_poly.pdbx_strand_id
1 'polypeptide(L)'
;IEHQADWVRLVKSGNCTACHQLGTLGTREIPDALGDFESSEAAWERRVLSGQAGPSMSRGLDVLGRERALEMFADWTDRIAAGEVPPAPPRPQGLERNVVITQWDWADPTDYLHDVVSTDRRDPTVNANGPVYGALEASADYLPVVDPVAHDSSRVPLAPRDPATEPAYGPSMPAPSPYWGDEVLWD
;
A
#
# COMPACT_ATOMS: atom_id res chain seq x y z
N ILE A 1 20.91 15.21 -2.92
CA ILE A 1 20.18 15.32 -1.64
C ILE A 1 21.23 15.44 -0.56
N GLU A 2 21.26 16.55 0.16
CA GLU A 2 22.30 16.82 1.18
C GLU A 2 21.81 16.50 2.59
N HIS A 3 20.49 16.58 2.82
CA HIS A 3 19.91 16.41 4.16
C HIS A 3 18.80 15.39 4.18
N GLN A 4 18.65 14.68 5.30
CA GLN A 4 17.57 13.73 5.54
C GLN A 4 16.18 14.35 5.32
N ALA A 5 16.00 15.63 5.68
CA ALA A 5 14.73 16.33 5.48
C ALA A 5 14.36 16.47 3.99
N ASP A 6 15.35 16.67 3.11
CA ASP A 6 15.12 16.75 1.66
C ASP A 6 14.71 15.39 1.10
N TRP A 7 15.36 14.33 1.56
CA TRP A 7 15.04 12.97 1.17
C TRP A 7 13.61 12.60 1.58
N VAL A 8 13.25 12.83 2.84
CA VAL A 8 11.89 12.58 3.35
C VAL A 8 10.84 13.41 2.59
N ARG A 9 11.15 14.67 2.29
CA ARG A 9 10.27 15.52 1.50
C ARG A 9 10.03 14.96 0.10
N LEU A 10 11.08 14.51 -0.58
CA LEU A 10 10.97 13.92 -1.92
C LEU A 10 10.16 12.62 -1.91
N VAL A 11 10.35 11.75 -0.92
CA VAL A 11 9.54 10.54 -0.77
C VAL A 11 8.07 10.87 -0.58
N LYS A 12 7.75 11.91 0.22
CA LYS A 12 6.38 12.26 0.61
C LYS A 12 5.65 13.17 -0.38
N SER A 13 6.35 13.92 -1.21
CA SER A 13 5.72 14.93 -2.08
C SER A 13 5.93 14.62 -3.56
N GLY A 14 4.99 13.91 -4.15
CA GLY A 14 4.95 13.65 -5.58
C GLY A 14 5.87 12.54 -6.07
N ASN A 15 6.33 11.68 -5.18
CA ASN A 15 7.10 10.49 -5.51
C ASN A 15 6.38 9.24 -4.96
N CYS A 16 7.03 8.38 -4.20
CA CYS A 16 6.47 7.09 -3.77
C CYS A 16 5.09 7.18 -3.15
N THR A 17 4.88 8.12 -2.22
CA THR A 17 3.59 8.28 -1.52
C THR A 17 2.53 9.07 -2.28
N ALA A 18 2.81 9.48 -3.52
CA ALA A 18 1.81 10.11 -4.37
C ALA A 18 0.74 9.12 -4.87
N CYS A 19 1.09 7.85 -5.00
CA CYS A 19 0.21 6.82 -5.54
C CYS A 19 -0.26 5.83 -4.48
N HIS A 20 0.58 5.48 -3.51
CA HIS A 20 0.25 4.51 -2.47
C HIS A 20 1.04 4.76 -1.19
N GLN A 21 0.60 4.17 -0.09
CA GLN A 21 1.32 4.23 1.17
C GLN A 21 2.56 3.32 1.13
N LEU A 22 3.63 3.77 1.78
CA LEU A 22 4.78 2.93 2.09
C LEU A 22 4.58 2.29 3.47
N GLY A 23 5.01 1.05 3.62
CA GLY A 23 5.00 0.35 4.89
C GLY A 23 3.82 -0.56 5.14
N THR A 24 2.79 -0.54 4.30
CA THR A 24 1.80 -1.61 4.28
C THR A 24 2.46 -2.91 3.82
N LEU A 25 1.91 -4.05 4.22
CA LEU A 25 2.48 -5.35 3.88
C LEU A 25 2.59 -5.50 2.35
N GLY A 26 1.55 -5.18 1.61
CA GLY A 26 1.52 -5.27 0.14
C GLY A 26 2.58 -4.42 -0.57
N THR A 27 3.00 -3.30 0.02
CA THR A 27 4.02 -2.42 -0.59
C THR A 27 5.45 -2.75 -0.18
N ARG A 28 5.65 -3.37 0.99
CA ARG A 28 7.00 -3.66 1.52
C ARG A 28 7.45 -5.11 1.32
N GLU A 29 6.56 -6.01 0.94
CA GLU A 29 6.92 -7.37 0.60
C GLU A 29 7.34 -7.51 -0.86
N ILE A 30 8.22 -8.44 -1.11
CA ILE A 30 8.60 -8.87 -2.45
C ILE A 30 7.76 -10.11 -2.77
N PRO A 31 6.83 -10.06 -3.74
CA PRO A 31 6.03 -11.21 -4.10
C PRO A 31 6.88 -12.38 -4.60
N ASP A 32 6.58 -13.60 -4.18
CA ASP A 32 7.25 -14.81 -4.64
C ASP A 32 7.22 -14.97 -6.16
N ALA A 33 6.18 -14.42 -6.80
CA ALA A 33 6.04 -14.39 -8.26
C ALA A 33 7.18 -13.66 -8.99
N LEU A 34 7.93 -12.80 -8.30
CA LEU A 34 9.08 -12.10 -8.87
C LEU A 34 10.37 -12.94 -8.84
N GLY A 35 10.36 -14.09 -8.15
CA GLY A 35 11.48 -15.01 -8.06
C GLY A 35 12.37 -14.81 -6.83
N ASP A 36 13.47 -15.56 -6.81
CA ASP A 36 14.49 -15.49 -5.76
C ASP A 36 15.58 -14.49 -6.13
N PHE A 37 16.16 -13.85 -5.14
CA PHE A 37 17.16 -12.79 -5.33
C PHE A 37 18.39 -13.03 -4.46
N GLU A 38 19.54 -12.62 -4.97
CA GLU A 38 20.82 -12.73 -4.25
C GLU A 38 20.94 -11.75 -3.08
N SER A 39 20.19 -10.65 -3.13
CA SER A 39 20.16 -9.64 -2.06
C SER A 39 18.82 -8.91 -2.00
N SER A 40 18.55 -8.27 -0.88
CA SER A 40 17.35 -7.45 -0.70
C SER A 40 17.34 -6.22 -1.62
N GLU A 41 18.51 -5.65 -1.96
CA GLU A 41 18.61 -4.57 -2.94
C GLU A 41 18.19 -5.04 -4.33
N ALA A 42 18.65 -6.22 -4.77
CA ALA A 42 18.25 -6.81 -6.05
C ALA A 42 16.76 -7.11 -6.10
N ALA A 43 16.20 -7.59 -5.00
CA ALA A 43 14.77 -7.82 -4.84
C ALA A 43 13.98 -6.51 -4.97
N TRP A 44 14.41 -5.45 -4.29
CA TRP A 44 13.79 -4.14 -4.38
C TRP A 44 13.93 -3.51 -5.76
N GLU A 45 15.08 -3.64 -6.41
CA GLU A 45 15.23 -3.15 -7.79
C GLU A 45 14.25 -3.84 -8.73
N ARG A 46 14.12 -5.15 -8.64
CA ARG A 46 13.13 -5.92 -9.41
C ARG A 46 11.69 -5.51 -9.06
N ARG A 47 11.39 -5.32 -7.78
CA ARG A 47 10.05 -4.92 -7.32
C ARG A 47 9.59 -3.61 -7.91
N VAL A 48 10.44 -2.59 -7.91
CA VAL A 48 10.08 -1.26 -8.42
C VAL A 48 10.03 -1.18 -9.95
N LEU A 49 10.50 -2.20 -10.64
CA LEU A 49 10.34 -2.32 -12.10
C LEU A 49 9.06 -3.04 -12.50
N SER A 50 8.33 -3.60 -11.53
CA SER A 50 7.17 -4.44 -11.78
C SER A 50 5.90 -3.62 -11.97
N GLY A 51 4.97 -4.17 -12.78
CA GLY A 51 3.64 -3.62 -12.99
C GLY A 51 3.61 -2.37 -13.86
N GLN A 52 2.43 -1.81 -14.03
CA GLN A 52 2.19 -0.63 -14.87
C GLN A 52 2.92 0.61 -14.34
N ALA A 53 3.07 0.73 -13.03
CA ALA A 53 3.75 1.84 -12.38
C ALA A 53 5.29 1.70 -12.35
N GLY A 54 5.86 0.59 -12.82
CA GLY A 54 7.29 0.31 -12.82
C GLY A 54 8.14 1.46 -13.36
N PRO A 55 7.86 2.01 -14.55
CA PRO A 55 8.62 3.13 -15.08
C PRO A 55 8.57 4.39 -14.20
N SER A 56 7.46 4.64 -13.51
CA SER A 56 7.31 5.77 -12.59
C SER A 56 8.05 5.54 -11.28
N MET A 57 7.96 4.35 -10.71
CA MET A 57 8.70 3.96 -9.51
C MET A 57 10.21 4.00 -9.76
N SER A 58 10.66 3.46 -10.89
CA SER A 58 12.07 3.48 -11.29
C SER A 58 12.62 4.90 -11.40
N ARG A 59 11.90 5.81 -12.05
CA ARG A 59 12.28 7.24 -12.10
C ARG A 59 12.31 7.86 -10.69
N GLY A 60 11.40 7.44 -9.82
CA GLY A 60 11.39 7.87 -8.42
C GLY A 60 12.68 7.51 -7.68
N LEU A 61 13.19 6.30 -7.90
CA LEU A 61 14.50 5.90 -7.36
C LEU A 61 15.65 6.76 -7.90
N ASP A 62 15.65 7.07 -9.21
CA ASP A 62 16.69 7.91 -9.80
C ASP A 62 16.72 9.31 -9.17
N VAL A 63 15.57 9.89 -8.90
CA VAL A 63 15.46 11.19 -8.21
C VAL A 63 15.97 11.13 -6.77
N LEU A 64 15.76 10.01 -6.09
CA LEU A 64 16.24 9.78 -4.71
C LEU A 64 17.73 9.44 -4.64
N GLY A 65 18.35 9.05 -5.77
CA GLY A 65 19.65 8.41 -5.84
C GLY A 65 19.48 6.90 -5.70
N ARG A 66 19.36 6.22 -6.85
CA ARG A 66 18.94 4.80 -6.96
C ARG A 66 19.65 3.88 -5.99
N GLU A 67 20.97 3.84 -6.02
CA GLU A 67 21.78 2.98 -5.16
C GLU A 67 21.44 3.20 -3.68
N ARG A 68 21.46 4.45 -3.26
CA ARG A 68 21.15 4.82 -1.86
C ARG A 68 19.72 4.49 -1.47
N ALA A 69 18.76 4.66 -2.37
CA ALA A 69 17.36 4.35 -2.09
C ALA A 69 17.14 2.83 -1.95
N LEU A 70 17.77 2.03 -2.79
CA LEU A 70 17.72 0.57 -2.71
C LEU A 70 18.33 0.05 -1.41
N GLU A 71 19.53 0.55 -1.04
CA GLU A 71 20.15 0.24 0.25
C GLU A 71 19.20 0.55 1.44
N MET A 72 18.55 1.70 1.41
CA MET A 72 17.65 2.11 2.50
C MET A 72 16.37 1.28 2.55
N PHE A 73 15.80 0.90 1.42
CA PHE A 73 14.64 0.02 1.38
C PHE A 73 15.00 -1.40 1.83
N ALA A 74 16.14 -1.91 1.42
CA ALA A 74 16.65 -3.20 1.86
C ALA A 74 16.89 -3.20 3.38
N ASP A 75 17.68 -2.27 3.92
CA ASP A 75 17.91 -2.13 5.36
C ASP A 75 16.60 -2.06 6.15
N TRP A 76 15.66 -1.24 5.69
CA TRP A 76 14.38 -1.08 6.35
C TRP A 76 13.57 -2.38 6.41
N THR A 77 13.44 -3.09 5.31
CA THR A 77 12.64 -4.33 5.26
C THR A 77 13.35 -5.50 5.92
N ASP A 78 14.68 -5.57 5.84
CA ASP A 78 15.47 -6.59 6.54
C ASP A 78 15.37 -6.44 8.06
N ARG A 79 15.38 -5.21 8.56
CA ARG A 79 15.17 -4.94 10.00
C ARG A 79 13.77 -5.34 10.46
N ILE A 80 12.74 -5.05 9.64
CA ILE A 80 11.38 -5.52 9.93
C ILE A 80 11.31 -7.06 9.94
N ALA A 81 11.91 -7.71 8.95
CA ALA A 81 11.96 -9.17 8.88
C ALA A 81 12.71 -9.78 10.07
N ALA A 82 13.72 -9.09 10.58
CA ALA A 82 14.43 -9.47 11.81
C ALA A 82 13.63 -9.20 13.10
N GLY A 83 12.43 -8.66 13.01
CA GLY A 83 11.56 -8.38 14.14
C GLY A 83 11.85 -7.06 14.87
N GLU A 84 12.59 -6.15 14.24
CA GLU A 84 12.84 -4.84 14.83
C GLU A 84 11.54 -4.03 14.94
N VAL A 85 11.32 -3.46 16.11
CA VAL A 85 10.17 -2.60 16.40
C VAL A 85 10.71 -1.20 16.76
N PRO A 86 10.17 -0.13 16.16
CA PRO A 86 10.60 1.22 16.51
C PRO A 86 10.29 1.51 17.98
N PRO A 87 11.06 2.40 18.63
CA PRO A 87 10.79 2.81 19.99
C PRO A 87 9.39 3.44 20.10
N ALA A 88 8.70 3.15 21.18
CA ALA A 88 7.41 3.78 21.44
C ALA A 88 7.55 5.31 21.43
N PRO A 89 6.63 6.03 20.76
CA PRO A 89 6.67 7.48 20.77
C PRO A 89 6.49 8.02 22.20
N PRO A 90 7.02 9.20 22.50
CA PRO A 90 6.82 9.82 23.79
C PRO A 90 5.32 10.02 24.04
N ARG A 91 4.89 9.79 25.28
CA ARG A 91 3.51 9.97 25.65
C ARG A 91 3.08 11.43 25.41
N PRO A 92 1.96 11.68 24.72
CA PRO A 92 1.48 13.02 24.48
C PRO A 92 1.29 13.82 25.77
N GLN A 93 1.50 15.12 25.69
CA GLN A 93 1.28 16.07 26.76
C GLN A 93 0.14 17.04 26.39
N GLY A 94 -0.38 17.78 27.34
CA GLY A 94 -1.42 18.77 27.03
C GLY A 94 -2.73 18.16 26.54
N LEU A 95 -3.40 18.81 25.62
CA LEU A 95 -4.69 18.42 25.08
C LEU A 95 -4.63 17.13 24.24
N GLU A 96 -3.50 16.85 23.63
CA GLU A 96 -3.26 15.66 22.83
C GLU A 96 -3.44 14.36 23.62
N ARG A 97 -3.34 14.42 24.94
CA ARG A 97 -3.60 13.28 25.83
C ARG A 97 -5.05 12.78 25.79
N ASN A 98 -5.94 13.63 25.34
CA ASN A 98 -7.37 13.33 25.25
C ASN A 98 -7.78 12.79 23.88
N VAL A 99 -6.84 12.71 22.93
CA VAL A 99 -7.09 12.11 21.62
C VAL A 99 -7.06 10.60 21.75
N VAL A 100 -8.11 9.96 21.27
CA VAL A 100 -8.20 8.51 21.11
C VAL A 100 -8.06 8.19 19.63
N ILE A 101 -7.13 7.31 19.31
CA ILE A 101 -6.94 6.82 17.95
C ILE A 101 -7.44 5.37 17.91
N THR A 102 -8.38 5.11 17.03
CA THR A 102 -8.85 3.76 16.76
C THR A 102 -8.30 3.31 15.42
N GLN A 103 -7.80 2.09 15.37
CA GLN A 103 -7.28 1.47 14.15
C GLN A 103 -8.10 0.21 13.85
N TRP A 104 -8.37 -0.02 12.58
CA TRP A 104 -9.03 -1.23 12.10
C TRP A 104 -8.19 -1.89 11.03
N ASP A 105 -8.15 -3.21 11.04
CA ASP A 105 -7.73 -3.97 9.89
C ASP A 105 -8.86 -3.93 8.86
N TRP A 106 -8.57 -3.35 7.73
CA TRP A 106 -9.52 -3.11 6.67
C TRP A 106 -9.06 -3.78 5.37
N ALA A 107 -9.77 -4.78 4.90
CA ALA A 107 -9.38 -5.69 3.83
C ALA A 107 -8.29 -6.71 4.27
N ASP A 108 -7.44 -7.17 3.38
CA ASP A 108 -6.37 -8.11 3.68
C ASP A 108 -5.03 -7.38 3.94
N PRO A 109 -4.08 -8.00 4.62
CA PRO A 109 -2.81 -7.33 4.97
C PRO A 109 -1.97 -6.85 3.77
N THR A 110 -2.15 -7.47 2.62
CA THR A 110 -1.46 -7.15 1.36
C THR A 110 -2.25 -6.22 0.45
N ASP A 111 -3.50 -5.94 0.78
CA ASP A 111 -4.33 -4.99 0.06
C ASP A 111 -4.06 -3.56 0.53
N TYR A 112 -4.33 -2.59 -0.33
CA TYR A 112 -4.46 -1.21 0.08
C TYR A 112 -5.59 -0.54 -0.71
N LEU A 113 -6.17 0.48 -0.10
CA LEU A 113 -7.31 1.18 -0.65
C LEU A 113 -6.84 2.34 -1.51
N HIS A 114 -7.29 2.37 -2.75
CA HIS A 114 -7.03 3.50 -3.64
C HIS A 114 -7.97 4.67 -3.36
N ASP A 115 -9.25 4.36 -3.26
CA ASP A 115 -10.30 5.35 -3.01
C ASP A 115 -11.21 4.92 -1.87
N VAL A 116 -11.75 5.91 -1.18
CA VAL A 116 -12.75 5.68 -0.12
C VAL A 116 -13.91 6.69 -0.25
N VAL A 117 -15.10 6.25 0.08
CA VAL A 117 -16.29 7.11 0.11
C VAL A 117 -17.15 6.79 1.32
N SER A 118 -17.64 7.85 1.98
CA SER A 118 -18.55 7.73 3.13
C SER A 118 -19.79 8.60 2.98
N THR A 119 -19.69 9.76 2.36
CA THR A 119 -20.80 10.72 2.24
C THR A 119 -20.88 11.32 0.83
N ASP A 120 -22.02 11.92 0.49
CA ASP A 120 -22.13 12.75 -0.70
C ASP A 120 -21.47 14.12 -0.46
N ARG A 121 -20.56 14.53 -1.33
CA ARG A 121 -19.90 15.86 -1.27
C ARG A 121 -20.88 17.02 -1.36
N ARG A 122 -22.01 16.83 -2.02
CA ARG A 122 -23.07 17.87 -2.21
C ARG A 122 -23.99 17.94 -1.01
N ASP A 123 -24.19 16.84 -0.32
CA ASP A 123 -25.00 16.73 0.88
C ASP A 123 -24.29 15.85 1.92
N PRO A 124 -23.47 16.45 2.80
CA PRO A 124 -22.71 15.71 3.81
C PRO A 124 -23.57 15.01 4.86
N THR A 125 -24.89 15.22 4.86
CA THR A 125 -25.81 14.50 5.75
C THR A 125 -26.16 13.11 5.23
N VAL A 126 -25.94 12.86 3.94
CA VAL A 126 -26.10 11.53 3.36
C VAL A 126 -25.03 10.60 3.93
N ASN A 127 -25.46 9.53 4.57
CA ASN A 127 -24.60 8.54 5.22
C ASN A 127 -23.63 9.11 6.27
N ALA A 128 -23.97 10.22 6.92
CA ALA A 128 -23.11 10.94 7.85
C ALA A 128 -22.60 10.09 9.04
N ASN A 129 -23.37 9.07 9.45
CA ASN A 129 -23.03 8.13 10.54
C ASN A 129 -23.01 6.69 10.03
N GLY A 130 -22.94 6.49 8.75
CA GLY A 130 -22.90 5.17 8.14
C GLY A 130 -21.50 4.68 7.87
N PRO A 131 -21.39 3.50 7.26
CA PRO A 131 -20.10 2.89 6.93
C PRO A 131 -19.34 3.64 5.85
N VAL A 132 -18.03 3.42 5.83
CA VAL A 132 -17.10 3.88 4.81
C VAL A 132 -16.79 2.72 3.87
N TYR A 133 -16.97 2.96 2.57
CA TYR A 133 -16.71 1.98 1.52
C TYR A 133 -15.36 2.29 0.86
N GLY A 134 -14.58 1.27 0.60
CA GLY A 134 -13.29 1.38 -0.05
C GLY A 134 -13.24 0.67 -1.40
N ALA A 135 -12.36 1.15 -2.27
CA ALA A 135 -11.99 0.46 -3.50
C ALA A 135 -10.53 0.01 -3.39
N LEU A 136 -10.28 -1.26 -3.69
CA LEU A 136 -8.94 -1.82 -3.70
C LEU A 136 -8.21 -1.43 -4.99
N GLU A 137 -6.89 -1.28 -4.91
CA GLU A 137 -6.04 -1.00 -6.07
C GLU A 137 -6.04 -2.15 -7.07
N ALA A 138 -5.96 -3.38 -6.57
CA ALA A 138 -6.02 -4.58 -7.40
C ALA A 138 -7.47 -5.02 -7.64
N SER A 139 -7.67 -5.80 -8.69
CA SER A 139 -8.97 -6.42 -8.98
C SER A 139 -9.42 -7.31 -7.83
N ALA A 140 -10.55 -6.99 -7.25
CA ALA A 140 -11.15 -7.74 -6.17
C ALA A 140 -12.64 -7.98 -6.43
N ASP A 141 -13.15 -9.08 -5.92
CA ASP A 141 -14.56 -9.44 -6.03
C ASP A 141 -15.39 -8.90 -4.85
N TYR A 142 -14.89 -7.85 -4.18
CA TYR A 142 -15.56 -7.23 -3.05
C TYR A 142 -15.14 -5.76 -2.86
N LEU A 143 -15.99 -5.03 -2.16
CA LEU A 143 -15.63 -3.74 -1.57
C LEU A 143 -15.40 -3.94 -0.07
N PRO A 144 -14.26 -3.54 0.48
CA PRO A 144 -14.07 -3.48 1.92
C PRO A 144 -14.90 -2.34 2.52
N VAL A 145 -15.47 -2.59 3.69
CA VAL A 145 -16.36 -1.66 4.38
C VAL A 145 -15.91 -1.56 5.84
N VAL A 146 -15.82 -0.34 6.35
CA VAL A 146 -15.61 -0.06 7.77
C VAL A 146 -16.83 0.65 8.32
N ASP A 147 -17.37 0.16 9.42
CA ASP A 147 -18.36 0.86 10.23
C ASP A 147 -17.67 1.50 11.45
N PRO A 148 -17.45 2.82 11.43
CA PRO A 148 -16.75 3.50 12.52
C PRO A 148 -17.59 3.64 13.78
N VAL A 149 -18.91 3.40 13.71
CA VAL A 149 -19.82 3.42 14.86
C VAL A 149 -19.87 2.05 15.53
N ALA A 150 -19.98 0.99 14.74
CA ALA A 150 -19.95 -0.38 15.23
C ALA A 150 -18.52 -0.84 15.60
N HIS A 151 -17.48 -0.15 15.14
CA HIS A 151 -16.08 -0.55 15.26
C HIS A 151 -15.83 -1.92 14.59
N ASP A 152 -16.40 -2.10 13.41
CA ASP A 152 -16.36 -3.36 12.68
C ASP A 152 -15.99 -3.16 11.22
N SER A 153 -15.46 -4.20 10.60
CA SER A 153 -15.16 -4.25 9.17
C SER A 153 -15.86 -5.43 8.50
N SER A 154 -16.27 -5.23 7.26
CA SER A 154 -17.00 -6.22 6.49
C SER A 154 -16.64 -6.11 5.01
N ARG A 155 -17.24 -6.99 4.19
CA ARG A 155 -17.03 -7.00 2.74
C ARG A 155 -18.38 -7.03 2.04
N VAL A 156 -18.55 -6.21 1.00
CA VAL A 156 -19.68 -6.28 0.08
C VAL A 156 -19.23 -7.05 -1.15
N PRO A 157 -19.78 -8.25 -1.40
CA PRO A 157 -19.44 -9.01 -2.60
C PRO A 157 -19.81 -8.25 -3.87
N LEU A 158 -18.95 -8.30 -4.84
CA LEU A 158 -19.18 -7.80 -6.20
C LEU A 158 -19.11 -8.94 -7.19
N ALA A 159 -19.66 -8.72 -8.36
CA ALA A 159 -19.54 -9.62 -9.51
C ALA A 159 -18.95 -8.84 -10.69
N PRO A 160 -17.69 -8.40 -10.61
CA PRO A 160 -17.09 -7.56 -11.64
C PRO A 160 -16.75 -8.31 -12.92
N ARG A 161 -16.77 -9.64 -12.90
CA ARG A 161 -16.38 -10.51 -14.01
C ARG A 161 -17.26 -11.76 -14.06
N ASP A 162 -17.15 -12.50 -15.16
CA ASP A 162 -17.73 -13.84 -15.27
C ASP A 162 -17.08 -14.76 -14.22
N PRO A 163 -17.86 -15.50 -13.42
CA PRO A 163 -17.34 -16.42 -12.41
C PRO A 163 -16.37 -17.49 -12.93
N ALA A 164 -16.43 -17.82 -14.24
CA ALA A 164 -15.52 -18.74 -14.88
C ALA A 164 -14.17 -18.12 -15.25
N THR A 165 -14.05 -16.79 -15.18
CA THR A 165 -12.81 -16.07 -15.48
C THR A 165 -11.97 -15.95 -14.21
N GLU A 166 -10.75 -16.47 -14.26
CA GLU A 166 -9.80 -16.27 -13.15
C GLU A 166 -9.51 -14.79 -12.96
N PRO A 167 -9.37 -14.30 -11.70
CA PRO A 167 -8.94 -12.94 -11.46
C PRO A 167 -7.53 -12.72 -12.00
N ALA A 168 -7.25 -11.50 -12.45
CA ALA A 168 -5.90 -11.12 -12.89
C ALA A 168 -4.89 -11.21 -11.73
N TYR A 169 -5.40 -11.17 -10.50
CA TYR A 169 -4.62 -11.27 -9.27
C TYR A 169 -5.19 -12.35 -8.37
N GLY A 170 -4.35 -12.92 -7.51
CA GLY A 170 -4.82 -13.54 -6.29
C GLY A 170 -5.53 -12.54 -5.39
N PRO A 171 -6.19 -12.98 -4.32
CA PRO A 171 -7.05 -12.12 -3.48
C PRO A 171 -6.35 -10.86 -2.95
N SER A 172 -5.06 -10.89 -2.78
CA SER A 172 -4.27 -9.80 -2.20
C SER A 172 -2.91 -9.61 -2.84
N MET A 173 -2.59 -10.36 -3.87
CA MET A 173 -1.26 -10.28 -4.50
C MET A 173 -1.39 -10.23 -6.01
N PRO A 174 -0.66 -9.33 -6.70
CA PRO A 174 -0.61 -9.32 -8.16
C PRO A 174 0.00 -10.61 -8.68
N ALA A 175 -0.63 -11.22 -9.69
CA ALA A 175 -0.09 -12.39 -10.37
C ALA A 175 0.74 -11.97 -11.60
N PRO A 176 1.71 -12.77 -12.03
CA PRO A 176 2.38 -12.56 -13.31
C PRO A 176 1.38 -12.55 -14.46
N SER A 177 1.55 -11.62 -15.40
CA SER A 177 0.68 -11.51 -16.57
C SER A 177 1.43 -11.89 -17.84
N PRO A 178 0.84 -12.74 -18.71
CA PRO A 178 1.45 -13.05 -19.99
C PRO A 178 1.52 -11.84 -20.94
N TYR A 179 0.73 -10.81 -20.71
CA TYR A 179 0.75 -9.58 -21.50
C TYR A 179 1.93 -8.67 -21.17
N TRP A 180 2.53 -8.84 -19.99
CA TRP A 180 3.63 -8.06 -19.48
C TRP A 180 4.90 -8.90 -19.27
N GLY A 181 4.94 -10.09 -19.88
CA GLY A 181 6.03 -11.01 -19.72
C GLY A 181 6.10 -11.58 -18.30
N ASP A 182 7.22 -11.43 -17.65
CA ASP A 182 7.45 -11.84 -16.27
C ASP A 182 7.08 -10.75 -15.25
N GLU A 183 6.51 -9.65 -15.70
CA GLU A 183 6.10 -8.55 -14.83
C GLU A 183 4.80 -8.85 -14.11
N VAL A 184 4.62 -8.15 -12.99
CA VAL A 184 3.39 -8.19 -12.21
C VAL A 184 2.41 -7.17 -12.76
N LEU A 185 1.20 -7.61 -13.09
CA LEU A 185 0.14 -6.75 -13.60
C LEU A 185 -0.62 -6.09 -12.42
N TRP A 186 -0.90 -4.81 -12.58
CA TRP A 186 -1.82 -4.05 -11.75
C TRP A 186 -2.96 -3.53 -12.62
N ASP A 187 -4.19 -3.68 -12.19
CA ASP A 187 -5.35 -3.06 -12.84
C ASP A 187 -5.63 -1.68 -12.28
#